data_b93d9cdb6be70745d96b747d4e3f1c2e
#
_entry.id   b93d9cdb6be70745d96b747d4e3f1c2e
#
_cell.length_a   1.000
_cell.length_b   1.000
_cell.length_c   1.000
_cell.angle_alpha   90.00
_cell.angle_beta   90.00
_cell.angle_gamma   90.00
#
_symmetry.space_group_name_H-M   'P 1'
#
loop_
_entity.id
_entity.type
_entity.pdbx_description
1 polymer ?
#
loop_
_entity_poly.entity_id
_entity_poly.type
_entity_poly.pdbx_seq_one_letter_code
_entity_poly.pdbx_strand_id
1 'polypeptide(L)'
;MTKFIESPAVKKLCELTKESYLRYWDERNGGNVSVRLEASEVEAYEDVKEVKRVLDLGFDASTLAGYYYLVTGTGRYFRNVTNQPLLDLGLVRISEDGQKAELLWGFEDGGKPTSEFASHLMSHIERLKVNPNHKVVFHCHPTNLIALSFTQSLDERHLSRLLWKMQAESIVVFPEGIGVIPYMTPGTNAIGEATAAKMAEFRAVIWPHHGLFAAGDSLDETYGLIEVIEKAAMIYSQVGTQGGKILQEITDVQLQEIAEYFNMTPHEGFLDV
;
A
#
# COMPACT_ATOMS: atom_id res chain seq x y z
N MET A 1 9.28 15.48 28.06
CA MET A 1 8.78 15.85 26.73
C MET A 1 8.72 14.59 25.89
N THR A 2 7.58 14.29 25.31
CA THR A 2 7.40 13.07 24.53
C THR A 2 8.07 13.24 23.17
N LYS A 3 8.87 12.27 22.74
CA LYS A 3 9.56 12.29 21.44
C LYS A 3 8.72 11.59 20.37
N PHE A 4 8.85 12.00 19.13
CA PHE A 4 8.07 11.46 18.00
C PHE A 4 8.30 9.96 17.77
N ILE A 5 9.49 9.44 18.12
CA ILE A 5 9.76 7.98 18.09
C ILE A 5 8.78 7.17 18.96
N GLU A 6 8.18 7.79 19.97
CA GLU A 6 7.21 7.14 20.86
C GLU A 6 5.76 7.25 20.36
N SER A 7 5.55 7.91 19.22
CA SER A 7 4.22 8.10 18.63
C SER A 7 3.56 6.77 18.27
N PRO A 8 2.22 6.68 18.34
CA PRO A 8 1.50 5.49 17.89
C PRO A 8 1.81 5.12 16.44
N ALA A 9 1.96 6.11 15.55
CA ALA A 9 2.26 5.89 14.15
C ALA A 9 3.62 5.21 13.94
N VAL A 10 4.68 5.67 14.61
CA VAL A 10 6.01 5.02 14.51
C VAL A 10 5.97 3.60 15.07
N LYS A 11 5.34 3.38 16.22
CA LYS A 11 5.24 2.05 16.84
C LYS A 11 4.49 1.06 15.94
N LYS A 12 3.35 1.49 15.39
CA LYS A 12 2.55 0.64 14.50
C LYS A 12 3.27 0.35 13.18
N LEU A 13 3.94 1.33 12.60
CA LEU A 13 4.73 1.11 11.39
C LEU A 13 5.89 0.12 11.63
N CYS A 14 6.58 0.23 12.77
CA CYS A 14 7.61 -0.73 13.18
C CYS A 14 7.05 -2.15 13.35
N GLU A 15 5.87 -2.30 13.94
CA GLU A 15 5.18 -3.59 14.09
C GLU A 15 4.89 -4.20 12.71
N LEU A 16 4.21 -3.48 11.83
CA LEU A 16 3.77 -4.02 10.55
C LEU A 16 4.91 -4.26 9.56
N THR A 17 5.97 -3.45 9.56
CA THR A 17 7.16 -3.75 8.76
C THR A 17 7.83 -5.05 9.22
N LYS A 18 7.86 -5.32 10.53
CA LYS A 18 8.35 -6.58 11.07
C LYS A 18 7.46 -7.77 10.67
N GLU A 19 6.13 -7.62 10.78
CA GLU A 19 5.17 -8.67 10.37
C GLU A 19 5.30 -8.99 8.87
N SER A 20 5.40 -7.97 8.01
CA SER A 20 5.56 -8.12 6.58
C SER A 20 6.85 -8.90 6.24
N TYR A 21 7.96 -8.55 6.90
CA TYR A 21 9.22 -9.31 6.77
C TYR A 21 9.05 -10.78 7.19
N LEU A 22 8.38 -11.05 8.32
CA LEU A 22 8.16 -12.42 8.81
C LEU A 22 7.26 -13.26 7.89
N ARG A 23 6.43 -12.62 7.09
CA ARG A 23 5.61 -13.27 6.05
C ARG A 23 6.34 -13.46 4.73
N TYR A 24 7.61 -13.04 4.62
CA TYR A 24 8.42 -13.07 3.39
C TYR A 24 7.85 -12.19 2.26
N TRP A 25 7.24 -11.05 2.63
CA TRP A 25 6.71 -10.09 1.65
C TRP A 25 7.67 -8.93 1.38
N ASP A 26 8.83 -8.91 2.04
CA ASP A 26 9.82 -7.83 1.94
C ASP A 26 11.23 -8.39 2.08
N GLU A 27 11.75 -8.93 1.01
CA GLU A 27 13.13 -9.39 0.93
C GLU A 27 14.10 -8.21 0.76
N ARG A 28 15.25 -8.28 1.40
CA ARG A 28 16.27 -7.22 1.36
C ARG A 28 15.68 -5.85 1.74
N ASN A 29 15.63 -4.97 0.74
CA ASN A 29 15.07 -3.61 0.80
C ASN A 29 13.83 -3.48 -0.09
N GLY A 30 13.17 -4.59 -0.37
CA GLY A 30 11.87 -4.61 -1.02
C GLY A 30 10.80 -4.06 -0.09
N GLY A 31 9.72 -3.55 -0.68
CA GLY A 31 8.63 -2.96 0.07
C GLY A 31 8.92 -1.58 0.66
N ASN A 32 7.87 -0.82 0.86
CA ASN A 32 7.92 0.50 1.48
C ASN A 32 6.52 0.94 1.92
N VAL A 33 6.48 1.86 2.88
CA VAL A 33 5.21 2.35 3.47
C VAL A 33 5.28 3.85 3.66
N SER A 34 4.18 4.53 3.39
CA SER A 34 3.98 5.92 3.80
C SER A 34 2.63 6.09 4.50
N VAL A 35 2.63 6.88 5.56
CA VAL A 35 1.44 7.19 6.36
C VAL A 35 1.27 8.70 6.41
N ARG A 36 0.15 9.22 5.90
CA ARG A 36 -0.23 10.61 6.05
C ARG A 36 -0.70 10.85 7.49
N LEU A 37 -0.14 11.85 8.13
CA LEU A 37 -0.48 12.26 9.49
C LEU A 37 -1.08 13.66 9.48
N GLU A 38 -2.02 13.87 10.40
CA GLU A 38 -2.58 15.20 10.63
C GLU A 38 -1.64 16.06 11.50
N ALA A 39 -1.72 17.37 11.40
CA ALA A 39 -0.91 18.28 12.18
C ALA A 39 -1.00 17.99 13.70
N SER A 40 -2.20 17.67 14.20
CA SER A 40 -2.43 17.31 15.61
C SER A 40 -1.69 16.04 16.06
N GLU A 41 -1.38 15.13 15.14
CA GLU A 41 -0.65 13.89 15.41
C GLU A 41 0.88 14.12 15.44
N VAL A 42 1.35 15.25 14.94
CA VAL A 42 2.77 15.56 14.76
C VAL A 42 3.24 16.71 15.64
N GLU A 43 2.53 17.83 15.63
CA GLU A 43 2.99 19.10 16.24
C GLU A 43 3.07 19.09 17.77
N ALA A 44 2.51 18.06 18.41
CA ALA A 44 2.64 17.84 19.85
C ALA A 44 4.06 17.44 20.30
N TYR A 45 4.91 17.01 19.36
CA TYR A 45 6.27 16.56 19.64
C TYR A 45 7.28 17.67 19.41
N GLU A 46 8.25 17.80 20.34
CA GLU A 46 9.24 18.88 20.28
C GLU A 46 10.34 18.63 19.23
N ASP A 47 10.64 17.37 18.96
CA ASP A 47 11.75 16.95 18.08
C ASP A 47 11.39 16.94 16.57
N VAL A 48 10.21 17.50 16.21
CA VAL A 48 9.75 17.61 14.81
C VAL A 48 9.53 19.07 14.36
N LYS A 49 9.89 20.05 15.15
CA LYS A 49 9.61 21.46 14.89
C LYS A 49 10.54 22.11 13.89
N GLU A 50 11.75 21.58 13.72
CA GLU A 50 12.77 22.15 12.85
C GLU A 50 12.93 21.34 11.57
N VAL A 51 13.05 22.05 10.46
CA VAL A 51 13.39 21.45 9.16
C VAL A 51 14.88 21.10 9.17
N LYS A 52 15.19 19.81 9.22
CA LYS A 52 16.56 19.30 9.21
C LYS A 52 17.18 19.30 7.82
N ARG A 53 16.37 19.05 6.80
CA ARG A 53 16.81 18.94 5.41
C ARG A 53 15.63 19.09 4.45
N VAL A 54 15.89 19.59 3.25
CA VAL A 54 14.90 19.76 2.18
C VAL A 54 15.29 18.84 1.00
N LEU A 55 14.31 18.17 0.44
CA LEU A 55 14.44 17.19 -0.65
C LEU A 55 13.52 17.61 -1.79
N ASP A 56 14.03 17.64 -3.02
CA ASP A 56 13.21 17.90 -4.20
C ASP A 56 12.35 16.67 -4.54
N LEU A 57 11.07 16.87 -4.86
CA LEU A 57 10.14 15.79 -5.20
C LEU A 57 10.23 15.39 -6.68
N GLY A 58 10.57 16.32 -7.56
CA GLY A 58 10.66 16.09 -9.00
C GLY A 58 9.30 16.03 -9.72
N PHE A 59 8.21 16.33 -9.03
CA PHE A 59 6.86 16.47 -9.58
C PHE A 59 6.02 17.42 -8.71
N ASP A 60 4.86 17.83 -9.21
CA ASP A 60 3.94 18.72 -8.48
C ASP A 60 3.07 17.93 -7.49
N ALA A 61 3.32 18.14 -6.20
CA ALA A 61 2.54 17.59 -5.09
C ALA A 61 1.73 18.69 -4.35
N SER A 62 1.38 19.79 -4.99
CA SER A 62 0.68 20.94 -4.38
C SER A 62 -0.64 20.57 -3.70
N THR A 63 -1.35 19.54 -4.20
CA THR A 63 -2.55 18.97 -3.56
C THR A 63 -2.26 18.46 -2.13
N LEU A 64 -1.01 18.11 -1.85
CA LEU A 64 -0.56 17.58 -0.55
C LEU A 64 0.20 18.61 0.29
N ALA A 65 0.19 19.89 -0.11
CA ALA A 65 0.89 20.96 0.61
C ALA A 65 0.50 21.00 2.09
N GLY A 66 1.50 21.09 2.98
CA GLY A 66 1.32 21.12 4.42
C GLY A 66 1.06 19.76 5.11
N TYR A 67 0.74 18.69 4.37
CA TYR A 67 0.57 17.36 4.96
C TYR A 67 1.90 16.73 5.38
N TYR A 68 1.83 15.94 6.45
CA TYR A 68 2.95 15.18 7.01
C TYR A 68 2.90 13.72 6.55
N TYR A 69 4.07 13.15 6.27
CA TYR A 69 4.21 11.74 5.88
C TYR A 69 5.30 11.08 6.71
N LEU A 70 4.93 10.05 7.49
CA LEU A 70 5.88 9.09 8.04
C LEU A 70 6.16 8.05 6.95
N VAL A 71 7.43 7.86 6.57
CA VAL A 71 7.82 7.05 5.42
C VAL A 71 9.07 6.24 5.68
N THR A 72 9.13 5.04 5.11
CA THR A 72 10.32 4.18 5.11
C THR A 72 11.41 4.71 4.17
N GLY A 73 12.67 4.46 4.51
CA GLY A 73 13.83 4.96 3.77
C GLY A 73 14.23 4.09 2.58
N THR A 74 14.84 4.72 1.58
CA THR A 74 15.42 3.99 0.44
C THR A 74 16.55 3.07 0.89
N GLY A 75 16.58 1.84 0.36
CA GLY A 75 17.59 0.83 0.67
C GLY A 75 17.49 0.26 2.10
N ARG A 76 16.42 0.59 2.84
CA ARG A 76 16.19 0.09 4.20
C ARG A 76 15.52 -1.28 4.18
N TYR A 77 15.82 -2.08 5.20
CA TYR A 77 15.29 -3.43 5.34
C TYR A 77 14.20 -3.45 6.41
N PHE A 78 13.02 -3.93 6.07
CA PHE A 78 11.90 -4.00 7.02
C PHE A 78 12.25 -4.73 8.32
N ARG A 79 13.08 -5.77 8.26
CA ARG A 79 13.56 -6.49 9.44
C ARG A 79 14.34 -5.63 10.45
N ASN A 80 14.84 -4.47 10.03
CA ASN A 80 15.66 -3.59 10.86
C ASN A 80 14.87 -2.42 11.45
N VAL A 81 13.76 -2.03 10.85
CA VAL A 81 12.98 -0.82 11.18
C VAL A 81 12.65 -0.74 12.67
N THR A 82 12.22 -1.85 13.28
CA THR A 82 11.91 -1.88 14.72
C THR A 82 13.14 -1.59 15.62
N ASN A 83 14.33 -1.99 15.18
CA ASN A 83 15.54 -1.86 15.98
C ASN A 83 16.24 -0.51 15.78
N GLN A 84 16.05 0.13 14.63
CA GLN A 84 16.72 1.39 14.28
C GLN A 84 15.80 2.38 13.56
N PRO A 85 14.62 2.71 14.14
CA PRO A 85 13.61 3.56 13.47
C PRO A 85 14.15 4.95 13.10
N LEU A 86 15.07 5.53 13.87
CA LEU A 86 15.72 6.82 13.57
C LEU A 86 16.58 6.81 12.30
N LEU A 87 17.03 5.64 11.87
CA LEU A 87 17.79 5.49 10.63
C LEU A 87 16.89 5.11 9.45
N ASP A 88 15.89 4.25 9.70
CA ASP A 88 15.13 3.59 8.67
C ASP A 88 13.82 4.30 8.31
N LEU A 89 13.35 5.20 9.19
CA LEU A 89 12.14 6.00 8.99
C LEU A 89 12.46 7.49 8.90
N GLY A 90 11.61 8.25 8.24
CA GLY A 90 11.61 9.71 8.24
C GLY A 90 10.21 10.28 8.30
N LEU A 91 10.07 11.41 9.00
CA LEU A 91 8.88 12.25 8.95
C LEU A 91 9.19 13.45 8.05
N VAL A 92 8.43 13.59 6.98
CA VAL A 92 8.54 14.73 6.06
C VAL A 92 7.23 15.51 6.02
N ARG A 93 7.32 16.82 5.77
CA ARG A 93 6.19 17.68 5.43
C ARG A 93 6.32 18.12 3.98
N ILE A 94 5.23 18.11 3.24
CA ILE A 94 5.21 18.67 1.88
C ILE A 94 5.20 20.20 1.99
N SER A 95 6.12 20.85 1.25
CA SER A 95 6.22 22.31 1.24
C SER A 95 4.96 22.98 0.69
N GLU A 96 4.75 24.24 1.02
CA GLU A 96 3.57 25.02 0.60
C GLU A 96 3.44 25.13 -0.93
N ASP A 97 4.55 25.11 -1.65
CA ASP A 97 4.57 25.10 -3.11
C ASP A 97 4.42 23.70 -3.74
N GLY A 98 4.37 22.65 -2.92
CA GLY A 98 4.26 21.27 -3.36
C GLY A 98 5.48 20.70 -4.10
N GLN A 99 6.61 21.41 -4.14
CA GLN A 99 7.78 20.99 -4.92
C GLN A 99 8.81 20.22 -4.10
N LYS A 100 8.72 20.27 -2.77
CA LYS A 100 9.74 19.75 -1.85
C LYS A 100 9.12 18.96 -0.70
N ALA A 101 9.92 18.04 -0.16
CA ALA A 101 9.66 17.38 1.11
C ALA A 101 10.66 17.89 2.16
N GLU A 102 10.14 18.45 3.24
CA GLU A 102 10.90 18.98 4.36
C GLU A 102 11.06 17.91 5.42
N LEU A 103 12.28 17.35 5.58
CA LEU A 103 12.57 16.36 6.61
C LEU A 103 12.58 17.00 7.99
N LEU A 104 11.71 16.53 8.88
CA LEU A 104 11.56 17.00 10.24
C LEU A 104 12.18 16.06 11.27
N TRP A 105 12.12 14.73 11.01
CA TRP A 105 12.59 13.71 11.94
C TRP A 105 13.08 12.46 11.20
N GLY A 106 13.97 11.69 11.82
CA GLY A 106 14.49 10.44 11.26
C GLY A 106 15.60 10.64 10.23
N PHE A 107 15.94 9.57 9.52
CA PHE A 107 17.03 9.49 8.54
C PHE A 107 18.34 10.13 9.03
N GLU A 108 18.71 9.86 10.30
CA GLU A 108 19.82 10.54 10.99
C GLU A 108 21.20 10.26 10.38
N ASP A 109 21.34 9.19 9.59
CA ASP A 109 22.56 8.87 8.86
C ASP A 109 22.66 9.52 7.46
N GLY A 110 21.79 10.47 7.15
CA GLY A 110 21.72 11.10 5.83
C GLY A 110 20.82 10.36 4.83
N GLY A 111 20.10 9.33 5.26
CA GLY A 111 19.10 8.61 4.48
C GLY A 111 18.01 9.51 3.90
N LYS A 112 17.19 9.00 3.01
CA LYS A 112 16.08 9.72 2.36
C LYS A 112 14.88 8.78 2.18
N PRO A 113 13.67 9.30 1.92
CA PRO A 113 12.50 8.49 1.60
C PRO A 113 12.77 7.44 0.54
N THR A 114 11.96 6.38 0.53
CA THR A 114 12.02 5.33 -0.50
C THR A 114 12.15 5.92 -1.91
N SER A 115 12.83 5.21 -2.80
CA SER A 115 12.92 5.59 -4.22
C SER A 115 11.56 5.62 -4.93
N GLU A 116 10.54 5.00 -4.34
CA GLU A 116 9.16 4.99 -4.84
C GLU A 116 8.28 6.06 -4.17
N PHE A 117 8.89 7.02 -3.45
CA PHE A 117 8.13 8.04 -2.73
C PHE A 117 7.23 8.87 -3.66
N ALA A 118 7.65 9.13 -4.90
CA ALA A 118 6.81 9.76 -5.90
C ALA A 118 5.53 8.95 -6.17
N SER A 119 5.65 7.62 -6.35
CA SER A 119 4.51 6.71 -6.55
C SER A 119 3.56 6.73 -5.35
N HIS A 120 4.12 6.77 -4.12
CA HIS A 120 3.32 6.92 -2.90
C HIS A 120 2.53 8.22 -2.87
N LEU A 121 3.20 9.35 -3.10
CA LEU A 121 2.54 10.67 -3.05
C LEU A 121 1.48 10.82 -4.14
N MET A 122 1.75 10.36 -5.37
CA MET A 122 0.77 10.34 -6.47
C MET A 122 -0.45 9.47 -6.09
N SER A 123 -0.24 8.32 -5.46
CA SER A 123 -1.31 7.46 -4.95
C SER A 123 -2.11 8.15 -3.84
N HIS A 124 -1.44 8.84 -2.91
CA HIS A 124 -2.12 9.64 -1.89
C HIS A 124 -2.97 10.76 -2.49
N ILE A 125 -2.51 11.43 -3.55
CA ILE A 125 -3.28 12.48 -4.26
C ILE A 125 -4.60 11.89 -4.80
N GLU A 126 -4.55 10.75 -5.48
CA GLU A 126 -5.76 10.15 -6.03
C GLU A 126 -6.67 9.60 -4.93
N ARG A 127 -6.12 8.92 -3.93
CA ARG A 127 -6.92 8.38 -2.82
C ARG A 127 -7.57 9.46 -1.96
N LEU A 128 -6.91 10.61 -1.80
CA LEU A 128 -7.48 11.76 -1.10
C LEU A 128 -8.73 12.31 -1.78
N LYS A 129 -8.79 12.27 -3.13
CA LYS A 129 -9.97 12.67 -3.90
C LYS A 129 -11.15 11.71 -3.71
N VAL A 130 -10.87 10.42 -3.57
CA VAL A 130 -11.89 9.36 -3.45
C VAL A 130 -12.39 9.25 -2.00
N ASN A 131 -11.48 9.19 -1.04
CA ASN A 131 -11.80 9.11 0.37
C ASN A 131 -10.72 9.82 1.20
N PRO A 132 -11.03 10.97 1.82
CA PRO A 132 -10.07 11.74 2.60
C PRO A 132 -9.52 11.00 3.84
N ASN A 133 -10.17 9.91 4.26
CA ASN A 133 -9.70 9.08 5.37
C ASN A 133 -8.59 8.11 4.94
N HIS A 134 -8.38 7.86 3.65
CA HIS A 134 -7.27 7.04 3.20
C HIS A 134 -5.94 7.74 3.51
N LYS A 135 -5.20 7.19 4.46
CA LYS A 135 -3.98 7.78 5.01
C LYS A 135 -2.73 6.96 4.74
N VAL A 136 -2.88 5.72 4.30
CA VAL A 136 -1.78 4.78 4.15
C VAL A 136 -1.61 4.38 2.70
N VAL A 137 -0.37 4.28 2.25
CA VAL A 137 0.04 3.57 1.04
C VAL A 137 1.13 2.58 1.46
N PHE A 138 0.89 1.31 1.17
CA PHE A 138 1.77 0.19 1.51
C PHE A 138 2.13 -0.58 0.24
N HIS A 139 3.43 -0.72 -0.04
CA HIS A 139 3.96 -1.57 -1.10
C HIS A 139 4.71 -2.74 -0.49
N CYS A 140 4.44 -3.94 -0.98
CA CYS A 140 5.12 -5.18 -0.58
C CYS A 140 5.09 -6.21 -1.71
N HIS A 141 5.78 -7.34 -1.50
CA HIS A 141 5.97 -8.41 -2.48
C HIS A 141 5.25 -9.72 -2.06
N PRO A 142 3.90 -9.77 -2.02
CA PRO A 142 3.15 -10.96 -1.63
C PRO A 142 3.42 -12.09 -2.63
N THR A 143 4.04 -13.17 -2.18
CA THR A 143 4.63 -14.20 -3.04
C THR A 143 3.62 -14.91 -3.93
N ASN A 144 2.45 -15.29 -3.38
CA ASN A 144 1.45 -16.00 -4.16
C ASN A 144 0.76 -15.08 -5.17
N LEU A 145 0.54 -13.82 -4.80
CA LEU A 145 -0.01 -12.83 -5.72
C LEU A 145 0.94 -12.56 -6.89
N ILE A 146 2.24 -12.43 -6.62
CA ILE A 146 3.25 -12.33 -7.68
C ILE A 146 3.21 -13.57 -8.57
N ALA A 147 3.11 -14.77 -8.01
CA ALA A 147 3.02 -16.01 -8.78
C ALA A 147 1.82 -16.04 -9.73
N LEU A 148 0.68 -15.47 -9.33
CA LEU A 148 -0.50 -15.34 -10.22
C LEU A 148 -0.18 -14.54 -11.48
N SER A 149 0.67 -13.52 -11.39
CA SER A 149 1.02 -12.68 -12.54
C SER A 149 1.76 -13.44 -13.66
N PHE A 150 2.28 -14.65 -13.37
CA PHE A 150 2.91 -15.53 -14.37
C PHE A 150 1.94 -16.53 -14.99
N THR A 151 0.81 -16.79 -14.35
CA THR A 151 -0.06 -17.91 -14.71
C THR A 151 -1.48 -17.50 -15.09
N GLN A 152 -1.87 -16.26 -14.76
CA GLN A 152 -3.21 -15.75 -14.99
C GLN A 152 -3.24 -14.61 -16.02
N SER A 153 -4.41 -14.39 -16.62
CA SER A 153 -4.64 -13.17 -17.39
C SER A 153 -4.52 -11.95 -16.49
N LEU A 154 -3.78 -10.94 -16.93
CA LEU A 154 -3.61 -9.66 -16.24
C LEU A 154 -4.79 -8.70 -16.53
N ASP A 155 -5.98 -9.26 -16.62
CA ASP A 155 -7.26 -8.56 -16.73
C ASP A 155 -7.86 -8.33 -15.34
N GLU A 156 -8.25 -7.11 -15.03
CA GLU A 156 -8.73 -6.69 -13.69
C GLU A 156 -10.00 -7.44 -13.28
N ARG A 157 -10.95 -7.61 -14.20
CA ARG A 157 -12.16 -8.38 -13.93
C ARG A 157 -11.85 -9.85 -13.66
N HIS A 158 -10.98 -10.46 -14.48
CA HIS A 158 -10.57 -11.84 -14.30
C HIS A 158 -9.89 -12.06 -12.95
N LEU A 159 -8.89 -11.26 -12.61
CA LEU A 159 -8.14 -11.42 -11.36
C LEU A 159 -9.00 -11.12 -10.12
N SER A 160 -9.84 -10.09 -10.15
CA SER A 160 -10.74 -9.77 -9.05
C SER A 160 -11.70 -10.92 -8.78
N ARG A 161 -12.37 -11.44 -9.81
CA ARG A 161 -13.29 -12.59 -9.70
C ARG A 161 -12.58 -13.85 -9.20
N LEU A 162 -11.38 -14.14 -9.72
CA LEU A 162 -10.59 -15.27 -9.28
C LEU A 162 -10.32 -15.19 -7.78
N LEU A 163 -9.89 -14.04 -7.29
CA LEU A 163 -9.59 -13.84 -5.87
C LEU A 163 -10.87 -13.87 -5.00
N TRP A 164 -11.97 -13.26 -5.46
CA TRP A 164 -13.24 -13.29 -4.73
C TRP A 164 -13.79 -14.70 -4.56
N LYS A 165 -13.62 -15.59 -5.55
CA LYS A 165 -14.09 -16.96 -5.53
C LYS A 165 -13.29 -17.89 -4.61
N MET A 166 -12.10 -17.47 -4.16
CA MET A 166 -11.25 -18.29 -3.28
C MET A 166 -11.62 -18.22 -1.81
N GLN A 167 -12.26 -17.13 -1.36
CA GLN A 167 -12.77 -17.00 0.01
C GLN A 167 -13.84 -15.90 0.11
N ALA A 168 -14.83 -16.11 0.98
CA ALA A 168 -15.98 -15.21 1.09
C ALA A 168 -15.62 -13.78 1.53
N GLU A 169 -14.59 -13.63 2.37
CA GLU A 169 -14.11 -12.34 2.87
C GLU A 169 -13.60 -11.43 1.76
N SER A 170 -13.11 -11.99 0.65
CA SER A 170 -12.47 -11.21 -0.40
C SER A 170 -13.40 -10.13 -0.97
N ILE A 171 -14.63 -10.47 -1.34
CA ILE A 171 -15.58 -9.50 -1.91
C ILE A 171 -16.05 -8.45 -0.89
N VAL A 172 -15.98 -8.78 0.41
CA VAL A 172 -16.31 -7.84 1.49
C VAL A 172 -15.18 -6.84 1.72
N VAL A 173 -13.93 -7.28 1.64
CA VAL A 173 -12.75 -6.48 1.94
C VAL A 173 -12.35 -5.59 0.76
N PHE A 174 -12.43 -6.08 -0.47
CA PHE A 174 -12.14 -5.30 -1.68
C PHE A 174 -13.22 -5.49 -2.76
N PRO A 175 -14.45 -5.00 -2.50
CA PRO A 175 -15.56 -5.11 -3.45
C PRO A 175 -15.28 -4.40 -4.78
N GLU A 176 -14.44 -3.36 -4.76
CA GLU A 176 -13.98 -2.67 -5.96
C GLU A 176 -13.08 -3.53 -6.86
N GLY A 177 -12.59 -4.66 -6.35
CA GLY A 177 -11.65 -5.51 -7.05
C GLY A 177 -10.20 -5.05 -6.91
N ILE A 178 -9.36 -5.47 -7.87
CA ILE A 178 -7.93 -5.19 -7.88
C ILE A 178 -7.52 -4.61 -9.23
N GLY A 179 -6.81 -3.47 -9.21
CA GLY A 179 -6.25 -2.84 -10.39
C GLY A 179 -4.97 -3.53 -10.86
N VAL A 180 -4.67 -3.41 -12.14
CA VAL A 180 -3.46 -3.96 -12.75
C VAL A 180 -2.83 -2.93 -13.67
N ILE A 181 -1.52 -2.72 -13.55
CA ILE A 181 -0.75 -1.92 -14.53
C ILE A 181 0.05 -2.86 -15.44
N PRO A 182 0.45 -2.43 -16.65
CA PRO A 182 1.43 -3.18 -17.42
C PRO A 182 2.77 -3.26 -16.67
N TYR A 183 3.61 -4.26 -17.01
CA TYR A 183 4.97 -4.30 -16.45
C TYR A 183 5.73 -3.02 -16.80
N MET A 184 6.28 -2.37 -15.77
CA MET A 184 7.06 -1.13 -15.88
C MET A 184 8.28 -1.18 -14.97
N THR A 185 9.29 -0.36 -15.29
CA THR A 185 10.50 -0.26 -14.46
C THR A 185 10.17 0.42 -13.11
N PRO A 186 10.43 -0.25 -11.98
CA PRO A 186 10.19 0.34 -10.66
C PRO A 186 11.02 1.61 -10.40
N GLY A 187 10.51 2.49 -9.55
CA GLY A 187 11.20 3.72 -9.14
C GLY A 187 11.18 4.85 -10.17
N THR A 188 10.41 4.73 -11.25
CA THR A 188 10.20 5.79 -12.25
C THR A 188 8.91 6.58 -11.97
N ASN A 189 8.83 7.84 -12.39
CA ASN A 189 7.57 8.61 -12.30
C ASN A 189 6.46 7.95 -13.13
N ALA A 190 6.79 7.34 -14.27
CA ALA A 190 5.82 6.70 -15.14
C ALA A 190 5.05 5.55 -14.45
N ILE A 191 5.71 4.71 -13.65
CA ILE A 191 5.01 3.67 -12.88
C ILE A 191 4.16 4.29 -11.76
N GLY A 192 4.62 5.40 -11.18
CA GLY A 192 3.86 6.16 -10.19
C GLY A 192 2.57 6.72 -10.78
N GLU A 193 2.63 7.35 -11.96
CA GLU A 193 1.47 7.87 -12.67
C GLU A 193 0.47 6.77 -13.06
N ALA A 194 0.97 5.65 -13.59
CA ALA A 194 0.13 4.50 -13.94
C ALA A 194 -0.57 3.90 -12.70
N THR A 195 0.16 3.78 -11.58
CA THR A 195 -0.38 3.30 -10.30
C THR A 195 -1.44 4.25 -9.76
N ALA A 196 -1.14 5.54 -9.72
CA ALA A 196 -2.06 6.57 -9.25
C ALA A 196 -3.36 6.60 -10.07
N ALA A 197 -3.27 6.48 -11.39
CA ALA A 197 -4.45 6.40 -12.25
C ALA A 197 -5.37 5.23 -11.87
N LYS A 198 -4.82 4.06 -11.53
CA LYS A 198 -5.59 2.91 -11.04
C LYS A 198 -6.10 3.10 -9.61
N MET A 199 -5.37 3.85 -8.78
CA MET A 199 -5.80 4.19 -7.42
C MET A 199 -7.05 5.10 -7.38
N ALA A 200 -7.49 5.66 -8.49
CA ALA A 200 -8.78 6.34 -8.57
C ALA A 200 -9.97 5.37 -8.38
N GLU A 201 -9.83 4.12 -8.80
CA GLU A 201 -10.88 3.09 -8.76
C GLU A 201 -10.60 2.00 -7.71
N PHE A 202 -9.36 1.56 -7.58
CA PHE A 202 -8.95 0.41 -6.77
C PHE A 202 -8.08 0.84 -5.58
N ARG A 203 -8.31 0.26 -4.39
CA ARG A 203 -7.40 0.42 -3.24
C ARG A 203 -6.15 -0.46 -3.34
N ALA A 204 -6.16 -1.45 -4.21
CA ALA A 204 -5.06 -2.38 -4.42
C ALA A 204 -4.72 -2.47 -5.90
N VAL A 205 -3.44 -2.32 -6.24
CA VAL A 205 -2.94 -2.33 -7.62
C VAL A 205 -1.75 -3.28 -7.74
N ILE A 206 -1.88 -4.28 -8.61
CA ILE A 206 -0.80 -5.23 -8.89
C ILE A 206 0.22 -4.60 -9.84
N TRP A 207 1.49 -4.72 -9.47
CA TRP A 207 2.64 -4.56 -10.33
C TRP A 207 3.09 -5.96 -10.77
N PRO A 208 2.78 -6.40 -12.01
CA PRO A 208 3.07 -7.75 -12.45
C PRO A 208 4.55 -8.10 -12.28
N HIS A 209 4.83 -9.31 -11.78
CA HIS A 209 6.18 -9.84 -11.54
C HIS A 209 6.99 -9.06 -10.49
N HIS A 210 6.33 -8.19 -9.71
CA HIS A 210 6.98 -7.33 -8.73
C HIS A 210 6.26 -7.38 -7.38
N GLY A 211 5.02 -6.87 -7.30
CA GLY A 211 4.33 -6.79 -6.01
C GLY A 211 2.96 -6.12 -6.07
N LEU A 212 2.56 -5.60 -4.92
CA LEU A 212 1.27 -4.96 -4.70
C LEU A 212 1.47 -3.56 -4.09
N PHE A 213 0.77 -2.57 -4.63
CA PHE A 213 0.49 -1.29 -3.96
C PHE A 213 -0.91 -1.36 -3.36
N ALA A 214 -1.06 -1.04 -2.08
CA ALA A 214 -2.35 -0.98 -1.40
C ALA A 214 -2.51 0.33 -0.65
N ALA A 215 -3.74 0.84 -0.58
CA ALA A 215 -4.08 2.06 0.16
C ALA A 215 -5.32 1.85 1.03
N GLY A 216 -5.36 2.55 2.18
CA GLY A 216 -6.48 2.47 3.10
C GLY A 216 -6.45 3.51 4.22
N ASP A 217 -7.40 3.37 5.16
CA ASP A 217 -7.64 4.36 6.21
C ASP A 217 -6.59 4.33 7.33
N SER A 218 -6.07 3.15 7.62
CA SER A 218 -5.08 2.93 8.67
C SER A 218 -4.07 1.85 8.28
N LEU A 219 -2.98 1.76 9.03
CA LEU A 219 -1.98 0.72 8.83
C LEU A 219 -2.57 -0.68 8.98
N ASP A 220 -3.44 -0.92 9.98
CA ASP A 220 -4.08 -2.23 10.17
C ASP A 220 -5.06 -2.58 9.05
N GLU A 221 -5.89 -1.62 8.62
CA GLU A 221 -6.86 -1.85 7.54
C GLU A 221 -6.14 -2.11 6.21
N THR A 222 -5.12 -1.30 5.88
CA THR A 222 -4.37 -1.47 4.64
C THR A 222 -3.59 -2.78 4.63
N TYR A 223 -2.99 -3.15 5.76
CA TYR A 223 -2.29 -4.43 5.89
C TYR A 223 -3.26 -5.62 5.81
N GLY A 224 -4.43 -5.52 6.46
CA GLY A 224 -5.51 -6.51 6.37
C GLY A 224 -6.02 -6.72 4.95
N LEU A 225 -6.13 -5.64 4.15
CA LEU A 225 -6.44 -5.74 2.72
C LEU A 225 -5.40 -6.60 1.99
N ILE A 226 -4.10 -6.36 2.22
CA ILE A 226 -3.01 -7.15 1.64
C ILE A 226 -3.10 -8.61 2.08
N GLU A 227 -3.36 -8.88 3.38
CA GLU A 227 -3.50 -10.23 3.92
C GLU A 227 -4.62 -11.02 3.24
N VAL A 228 -5.77 -10.42 3.02
CA VAL A 228 -6.91 -11.09 2.36
C VAL A 228 -6.62 -11.37 0.90
N ILE A 229 -6.03 -10.42 0.17
CA ILE A 229 -5.63 -10.60 -1.24
C ILE A 229 -4.61 -11.74 -1.38
N GLU A 230 -3.55 -11.71 -0.58
CA GLU A 230 -2.49 -12.74 -0.61
C GLU A 230 -3.03 -14.11 -0.15
N LYS A 231 -3.94 -14.13 0.83
CA LYS A 231 -4.60 -15.37 1.27
C LYS A 231 -5.40 -16.02 0.15
N ALA A 232 -6.17 -15.25 -0.60
CA ALA A 232 -6.91 -15.75 -1.76
C ALA A 232 -5.96 -16.28 -2.84
N ALA A 233 -4.89 -15.55 -3.14
CA ALA A 233 -3.84 -15.97 -4.07
C ALA A 233 -3.13 -17.27 -3.62
N MET A 234 -2.85 -17.39 -2.32
CA MET A 234 -2.27 -18.60 -1.72
C MET A 234 -3.20 -19.80 -1.86
N ILE A 235 -4.50 -19.66 -1.58
CA ILE A 235 -5.50 -20.71 -1.75
C ILE A 235 -5.52 -21.18 -3.20
N TYR A 236 -5.57 -20.27 -4.15
CA TYR A 236 -5.54 -20.61 -5.58
C TYR A 236 -4.26 -21.39 -5.95
N SER A 237 -3.10 -20.93 -5.49
CA SER A 237 -1.81 -21.61 -5.72
C SER A 237 -1.82 -23.04 -5.16
N GLN A 238 -2.38 -23.24 -3.97
CA GLN A 238 -2.49 -24.55 -3.34
C GLN A 238 -3.45 -25.49 -4.10
N VAL A 239 -4.57 -24.98 -4.61
CA VAL A 239 -5.47 -25.74 -5.49
C VAL A 239 -4.71 -26.24 -6.73
N GLY A 240 -3.88 -25.38 -7.33
CA GLY A 240 -3.01 -25.76 -8.44
C GLY A 240 -2.09 -26.94 -8.12
N THR A 241 -1.47 -26.95 -6.95
CA THR A 241 -0.59 -28.05 -6.51
C THR A 241 -1.33 -29.38 -6.24
N GLN A 242 -2.64 -29.30 -5.98
CA GLN A 242 -3.51 -30.48 -5.78
C GLN A 242 -4.12 -31.00 -7.09
N GLY A 243 -3.58 -30.66 -8.24
CA GLY A 243 -4.02 -31.10 -9.55
C GLY A 243 -4.87 -30.06 -10.31
N GLY A 244 -5.11 -28.89 -9.75
CA GLY A 244 -5.70 -27.74 -10.42
C GLY A 244 -7.19 -27.83 -10.77
N LYS A 245 -7.85 -28.96 -10.51
CA LYS A 245 -9.26 -29.13 -10.79
C LYS A 245 -10.12 -28.54 -9.68
N ILE A 246 -10.78 -27.43 -9.95
CA ILE A 246 -11.78 -26.84 -9.06
C ILE A 246 -13.11 -27.59 -9.27
N LEU A 247 -13.62 -28.23 -8.23
CA LEU A 247 -14.90 -28.96 -8.26
C LEU A 247 -16.06 -28.10 -7.76
N GLN A 248 -15.77 -27.13 -6.90
CA GLN A 248 -16.73 -26.23 -6.31
C GLN A 248 -16.06 -24.85 -6.15
N GLU A 249 -16.77 -23.80 -6.44
CA GLU A 249 -16.34 -22.42 -6.23
C GLU A 249 -17.52 -21.58 -5.74
N ILE A 250 -17.25 -20.42 -5.15
CA ILE A 250 -18.29 -19.43 -4.87
C ILE A 250 -18.79 -18.88 -6.20
N THR A 251 -20.08 -19.00 -6.48
CA THR A 251 -20.69 -18.51 -7.72
C THR A 251 -20.86 -16.98 -7.66
N ASP A 252 -21.06 -16.36 -8.84
CA ASP A 252 -21.29 -14.91 -8.90
C ASP A 252 -22.58 -14.50 -8.15
N VAL A 253 -23.63 -15.33 -8.21
CA VAL A 253 -24.85 -15.11 -7.42
C VAL A 253 -24.56 -15.14 -5.92
N GLN A 254 -23.77 -16.10 -5.44
CA GLN A 254 -23.38 -16.16 -4.03
C GLN A 254 -22.47 -15.00 -3.62
N LEU A 255 -21.57 -14.55 -4.50
CA LEU A 255 -20.77 -13.35 -4.25
C LEU A 255 -21.67 -12.10 -4.13
N GLN A 256 -22.68 -11.97 -4.99
CA GLN A 256 -23.65 -10.88 -4.91
C GLN A 256 -24.44 -10.93 -3.60
N GLU A 257 -24.92 -12.12 -3.18
CA GLU A 257 -25.62 -12.32 -1.88
C GLU A 257 -24.73 -11.91 -0.68
N ILE A 258 -23.44 -12.28 -0.69
CA ILE A 258 -22.48 -11.86 0.35
C ILE A 258 -22.32 -10.35 0.35
N ALA A 259 -22.11 -9.73 -0.81
CA ALA A 259 -21.92 -8.29 -0.92
C ALA A 259 -23.15 -7.53 -0.39
N GLU A 260 -24.37 -7.95 -0.77
CA GLU A 260 -25.62 -7.37 -0.29
C GLU A 260 -25.78 -7.49 1.23
N TYR A 261 -25.49 -8.66 1.79
CA TYR A 261 -25.58 -8.89 3.24
C TYR A 261 -24.66 -7.95 4.05
N PHE A 262 -23.46 -7.66 3.51
CA PHE A 262 -22.48 -6.76 4.14
C PHE A 262 -22.60 -5.30 3.67
N ASN A 263 -23.61 -4.94 2.86
CA ASN A 263 -23.82 -3.61 2.28
C ASN A 263 -22.61 -3.14 1.45
N MET A 264 -21.98 -4.06 0.71
CA MET A 264 -20.90 -3.76 -0.22
C MET A 264 -21.43 -3.67 -1.64
N THR A 265 -20.77 -2.84 -2.46
CA THR A 265 -21.09 -2.69 -3.89
C THR A 265 -19.92 -3.20 -4.70
N PRO A 266 -20.02 -4.40 -5.31
CA PRO A 266 -18.97 -4.89 -6.21
C PRO A 266 -18.77 -3.95 -7.40
N HIS A 267 -17.55 -3.94 -7.94
CA HIS A 267 -17.24 -3.17 -9.14
C HIS A 267 -18.22 -3.52 -10.28
N GLU A 268 -18.80 -2.48 -10.89
CA GLU A 268 -19.78 -2.63 -11.96
C GLU A 268 -19.22 -3.49 -13.11
N GLY A 269 -20.01 -4.48 -13.55
CA GLY A 269 -19.64 -5.39 -14.65
C GLY A 269 -18.62 -6.48 -14.28
N PHE A 270 -18.19 -6.60 -13.01
CA PHE A 270 -17.27 -7.68 -12.61
C PHE A 270 -18.00 -8.98 -12.31
N LEU A 271 -19.24 -8.95 -11.82
CA LEU A 271 -20.08 -10.15 -11.65
C LEU A 271 -21.01 -10.35 -12.85
N ASP A 272 -21.30 -11.61 -13.16
CA ASP A 272 -22.27 -12.03 -14.19
C ASP A 272 -23.62 -12.36 -13.50
N VAL A 273 -24.30 -11.33 -12.98
CA VAL A 273 -25.60 -11.42 -12.28
C VAL A 273 -26.60 -10.45 -12.84
#